data_905d2f5467fca25e80313d697bb11acf
#
_entry.id   905d2f5467fca25e80313d697bb11acf
#
_cell.length_a   1.000
_cell.length_b   1.000
_cell.length_c   1.000
_cell.angle_alpha   90.00
_cell.angle_beta   90.00
_cell.angle_gamma   90.00
#
_symmetry.space_group_name_H-M   'P 1'
#
loop_
_entity.id
_entity.type
_entity.pdbx_description
1 polymer ?
#
loop_
_entity_poly.entity_id
_entity_poly.type
_entity_poly.pdbx_seq_one_letter_code
_entity_poly.pdbx_strand_id
1 'polypeptide(L)'
;MTSTRGPLLYEGKAKRIYASNKEAEVLVEFKNDATAFNAQKRAQLEDKGRLNCQISACLFELLEREGIPTHYCGLESDHWMVVQRVKVIPIEVVLRNVATGSLCRQTPISQGTLLN
;
A
#
# COMPACT_ATOMS: atom_id res chain seq x y z
N MET A 1 -19.98 -8.20 7.95
CA MET A 1 -19.78 -9.66 7.77
C MET A 1 -18.28 -9.95 7.71
N THR A 2 -17.84 -10.88 8.54
CA THR A 2 -16.41 -11.17 8.67
C THR A 2 -15.91 -12.00 7.49
N SER A 3 -14.85 -11.54 6.84
CA SER A 3 -14.23 -12.29 5.75
C SER A 3 -13.30 -13.35 6.33
N THR A 4 -13.37 -14.56 5.81
CA THR A 4 -12.52 -15.67 6.26
C THR A 4 -11.20 -15.64 5.49
N ARG A 5 -10.08 -15.67 6.23
CA ARG A 5 -8.75 -15.71 5.63
C ARG A 5 -8.50 -17.07 5.00
N GLY A 6 -8.14 -17.06 3.73
CA GLY A 6 -7.69 -18.22 2.99
C GLY A 6 -6.17 -18.28 2.88
N PRO A 7 -5.64 -18.97 1.86
CA PRO A 7 -4.19 -19.10 1.69
C PRO A 7 -3.53 -17.77 1.32
N LEU A 8 -2.24 -17.67 1.65
CA LEU A 8 -1.41 -16.53 1.28
C LEU A 8 -1.22 -16.53 -0.24
N LEU A 9 -1.51 -15.39 -0.87
CA LEU A 9 -1.37 -15.21 -2.32
C LEU A 9 -0.08 -14.44 -2.66
N TYR A 10 0.31 -13.49 -1.84
CA TYR A 10 1.45 -12.62 -2.10
C TYR A 10 1.95 -12.01 -0.80
N GLU A 11 3.25 -11.81 -0.70
CA GLU A 11 3.86 -11.08 0.40
C GLU A 11 4.87 -10.06 -0.14
N GLY A 12 4.69 -8.79 0.23
CA GLY A 12 5.63 -7.70 -0.06
C GLY A 12 6.29 -7.19 1.21
N LYS A 13 6.96 -6.06 1.09
CA LYS A 13 7.69 -5.45 2.21
C LYS A 13 6.76 -5.02 3.35
N ALA A 14 5.60 -4.45 2.99
CA ALA A 14 4.69 -3.84 3.94
C ALA A 14 3.39 -4.60 4.13
N LYS A 15 3.06 -5.53 3.24
CA LYS A 15 1.75 -6.18 3.20
C LYS A 15 1.84 -7.65 2.86
N ARG A 16 0.87 -8.42 3.37
CA ARG A 16 0.57 -9.77 2.91
C ARG A 16 -0.84 -9.80 2.37
N ILE A 17 -1.05 -10.50 1.27
CA ILE A 17 -2.36 -10.60 0.62
C ILE A 17 -2.81 -12.05 0.69
N TYR A 18 -4.01 -12.25 1.22
CA TYR A 18 -4.61 -13.57 1.38
C TYR A 18 -5.91 -13.66 0.58
N ALA A 19 -6.21 -14.85 0.11
CA ALA A 19 -7.54 -15.11 -0.44
C ALA A 19 -8.60 -14.95 0.65
N SER A 20 -9.79 -14.55 0.26
CA SER A 20 -10.94 -14.50 1.16
C SER A 20 -11.96 -15.56 0.77
N ASN A 21 -13.04 -15.66 1.54
CA ASN A 21 -14.16 -16.53 1.20
C ASN A 21 -14.98 -16.02 0.01
N LYS A 22 -14.69 -14.82 -0.49
CA LYS A 22 -15.29 -14.26 -1.70
C LYS A 22 -14.21 -14.17 -2.78
N GLU A 23 -14.48 -14.75 -3.96
CA GLU A 23 -13.50 -14.77 -5.04
C GLU A 23 -13.13 -13.37 -5.53
N ALA A 24 -14.07 -12.43 -5.50
CA ALA A 24 -13.86 -11.06 -5.97
C ALA A 24 -13.10 -10.18 -4.99
N GLU A 25 -12.79 -10.68 -3.79
CA GLU A 25 -12.14 -9.91 -2.72
C GLU A 25 -10.90 -10.62 -2.21
N VAL A 26 -9.97 -9.85 -1.66
CA VAL A 26 -8.80 -10.36 -0.95
C VAL A 26 -8.65 -9.63 0.39
N LEU A 27 -7.94 -10.26 1.31
CA LEU A 27 -7.60 -9.67 2.60
C LEU A 27 -6.16 -9.18 2.57
N VAL A 28 -5.95 -7.96 3.00
CA VAL A 28 -4.63 -7.34 3.06
C VAL A 28 -4.25 -7.14 4.51
N GLU A 29 -3.18 -7.82 4.94
CA GLU A 29 -2.57 -7.62 6.24
C GLU A 29 -1.46 -6.59 6.12
N PHE A 30 -1.48 -5.57 6.95
CA PHE A 30 -0.42 -4.56 7.00
C PHE A 30 0.61 -5.00 8.04
N LYS A 31 1.85 -5.18 7.59
CA LYS A 31 2.95 -5.69 8.40
C LYS A 31 3.60 -4.59 9.22
N ASN A 32 4.24 -4.98 10.31
CA ASN A 32 5.03 -4.07 11.13
C ASN A 32 6.48 -3.96 10.66
N ASP A 33 6.84 -4.69 9.61
CA ASP A 33 8.20 -4.71 9.09
C ASP A 33 8.61 -3.34 8.55
N ALA A 34 9.81 -2.93 8.87
CA ALA A 34 10.44 -1.74 8.33
C ALA A 34 11.79 -2.13 7.72
N THR A 35 12.11 -1.54 6.57
CA THR A 35 13.38 -1.76 5.89
C THR A 35 14.04 -0.42 5.59
N ALA A 36 15.37 -0.39 5.60
CA ALA A 36 16.18 0.77 5.24
C ALA A 36 17.39 0.33 4.45
N PHE A 37 17.98 1.24 3.70
CA PHE A 37 19.19 1.00 2.91
C PHE A 37 19.05 -0.21 1.98
N ASN A 38 17.99 -0.23 1.14
CA ASN A 38 17.70 -1.31 0.19
C ASN A 38 17.59 -2.68 0.88
N ALA A 39 16.87 -2.72 2.00
CA ALA A 39 16.66 -3.90 2.83
C ALA A 39 17.94 -4.42 3.52
N GLN A 40 18.99 -3.65 3.60
CA GLN A 40 20.18 -3.98 4.39
C GLN A 40 19.91 -3.91 5.90
N LYS A 41 18.93 -3.09 6.31
CA LYS A 41 18.45 -3.02 7.68
C LYS A 41 16.98 -3.40 7.71
N ARG A 42 16.64 -4.28 8.64
CA ARG A 42 15.26 -4.72 8.89
C ARG A 42 14.95 -4.59 10.36
N ALA A 43 13.73 -4.17 10.67
CA ALA A 43 13.24 -4.08 12.03
C ALA A 43 11.73 -4.27 12.01
N GLN A 44 11.16 -4.54 13.18
CA GLN A 44 9.70 -4.46 13.36
C GLN A 44 9.43 -3.25 14.22
N LEU A 45 8.55 -2.38 13.73
CA LEU A 45 8.09 -1.20 14.46
C LEU A 45 6.67 -1.47 14.93
N GLU A 46 6.48 -1.42 16.24
CA GLU A 46 5.17 -1.59 16.84
C GLU A 46 4.20 -0.58 16.23
N ASP A 47 2.98 -1.04 15.95
CA ASP A 47 1.89 -0.25 15.37
C ASP A 47 2.11 0.28 13.94
N LYS A 48 3.24 0.01 13.29
CA LYS A 48 3.46 0.48 11.91
C LYS A 48 2.36 -0.03 10.97
N GLY A 49 2.03 -1.32 11.04
CA GLY A 49 0.98 -1.91 10.22
C GLY A 49 -0.38 -1.31 10.51
N ARG A 50 -0.71 -1.16 11.78
CA ARG A 50 -1.98 -0.56 12.20
C ARG A 50 -2.10 0.87 11.68
N LEU A 51 -1.08 1.69 11.85
CA LEU A 51 -1.10 3.07 11.39
C LEU A 51 -1.22 3.18 9.88
N ASN A 52 -0.44 2.38 9.14
CA ASN A 52 -0.51 2.35 7.68
C ASN A 52 -1.89 1.93 7.18
N CYS A 53 -2.48 0.94 7.82
CA CYS A 53 -3.82 0.47 7.47
C CYS A 53 -4.87 1.56 7.69
N GLN A 54 -4.84 2.21 8.84
CA GLN A 54 -5.80 3.26 9.19
C GLN A 54 -5.65 4.48 8.28
N ILE A 55 -4.42 4.91 8.00
CA ILE A 55 -4.15 6.03 7.09
C ILE A 55 -4.64 5.68 5.68
N SER A 56 -4.33 4.49 5.19
CA SER A 56 -4.76 4.04 3.86
C SER A 56 -6.29 4.02 3.75
N ALA A 57 -6.97 3.49 4.76
CA ALA A 57 -8.43 3.46 4.78
C ALA A 57 -9.02 4.87 4.74
N CYS A 58 -8.47 5.78 5.52
CA CYS A 58 -8.91 7.17 5.57
C CYS A 58 -8.78 7.84 4.20
N LEU A 59 -7.65 7.63 3.52
CA LEU A 59 -7.40 8.19 2.19
C LEU A 59 -8.29 7.57 1.12
N PHE A 60 -8.51 6.25 1.15
CA PHE A 60 -9.43 5.59 0.21
C PHE A 60 -10.86 6.12 0.39
N GLU A 61 -11.31 6.27 1.62
CA GLU A 61 -12.64 6.79 1.91
C GLU A 61 -12.80 8.23 1.43
N LEU A 62 -11.75 9.06 1.61
CA LEU A 62 -11.73 10.43 1.10
C LEU A 62 -11.87 10.44 -0.43
N LEU A 63 -11.07 9.62 -1.13
CA LEU A 63 -11.12 9.54 -2.59
C LEU A 63 -12.51 9.14 -3.07
N GLU A 64 -13.13 8.14 -2.43
CA GLU A 64 -14.45 7.68 -2.85
C GLU A 64 -15.54 8.72 -2.58
N ARG A 65 -15.44 9.48 -1.50
CA ARG A 65 -16.35 10.60 -1.26
C ARG A 65 -16.25 11.66 -2.34
N GLU A 66 -15.06 11.83 -2.92
CA GLU A 66 -14.83 12.81 -4.01
C GLU A 66 -15.13 12.20 -5.39
N GLY A 67 -15.72 11.00 -5.46
CA GLY A 67 -16.12 10.37 -6.70
C GLY A 67 -15.02 9.61 -7.42
N ILE A 68 -13.89 9.36 -6.78
CA ILE A 68 -12.79 8.59 -7.36
C ILE A 68 -12.91 7.15 -6.88
N PRO A 69 -13.17 6.18 -7.77
CA PRO A 69 -13.29 4.79 -7.37
C PRO A 69 -11.96 4.21 -6.96
N THR A 70 -11.97 3.35 -5.94
CA THR A 70 -10.80 2.63 -5.47
C THR A 70 -11.14 1.14 -5.35
N HIS A 71 -10.16 0.32 -4.98
CA HIS A 71 -10.42 -1.09 -4.72
C HIS A 71 -10.78 -1.38 -3.26
N TYR A 72 -10.85 -0.34 -2.43
CA TYR A 72 -11.14 -0.47 -1.01
C TYR A 72 -12.58 -0.91 -0.78
N CYS A 73 -12.78 -1.93 0.05
CA CYS A 73 -14.11 -2.40 0.46
C CYS A 73 -14.41 -2.08 1.91
N GLY A 74 -13.41 -2.08 2.79
CA GLY A 74 -13.60 -1.80 4.20
C GLY A 74 -12.47 -2.35 5.05
N LEU A 75 -12.51 -2.04 6.34
CA LEU A 75 -11.58 -2.61 7.31
C LEU A 75 -12.17 -3.87 7.91
N GLU A 76 -11.34 -4.90 8.03
CA GLU A 76 -11.68 -6.12 8.77
C GLU A 76 -11.32 -5.98 10.24
N SER A 77 -10.19 -5.31 10.50
CA SER A 77 -9.72 -4.98 11.84
C SER A 77 -8.75 -3.80 11.75
N ASP A 78 -8.04 -3.49 12.83
CA ASP A 78 -7.17 -2.31 12.89
C ASP A 78 -5.94 -2.39 11.95
N HIS A 79 -5.55 -3.59 11.51
CA HIS A 79 -4.41 -3.76 10.59
C HIS A 79 -4.73 -4.69 9.41
N TRP A 80 -6.01 -5.03 9.20
CA TRP A 80 -6.49 -5.86 8.09
C TRP A 80 -7.53 -5.09 7.27
N MET A 81 -7.39 -5.14 5.97
CA MET A 81 -8.28 -4.44 5.04
C MET A 81 -8.85 -5.43 4.03
N VAL A 82 -10.13 -5.25 3.69
CA VAL A 82 -10.76 -5.98 2.60
C VAL A 82 -10.72 -5.10 1.36
N VAL A 83 -10.21 -5.63 0.26
CA VAL A 83 -10.15 -4.92 -1.02
C VAL A 83 -10.63 -5.83 -2.15
N GLN A 84 -11.03 -5.22 -3.26
CA GLN A 84 -11.34 -5.97 -4.46
C GLN A 84 -10.10 -6.66 -5.00
N ARG A 85 -10.27 -7.88 -5.50
CA ARG A 85 -9.19 -8.59 -6.20
C ARG A 85 -9.00 -7.93 -7.55
N VAL A 86 -7.83 -7.33 -7.76
CA VAL A 86 -7.50 -6.63 -8.99
C VAL A 86 -6.18 -7.12 -9.53
N LYS A 87 -5.97 -6.95 -10.83
CA LYS A 87 -4.68 -7.17 -11.46
C LYS A 87 -3.96 -5.83 -11.52
N VAL A 88 -2.81 -5.75 -10.86
CA VAL A 88 -2.02 -4.52 -10.82
C VAL A 88 -1.37 -4.29 -12.19
N ILE A 89 -1.51 -3.07 -12.71
CA ILE A 89 -0.76 -2.64 -13.89
C ILE A 89 0.70 -2.44 -13.44
N PRO A 90 1.70 -3.09 -14.08
CA PRO A 90 3.07 -3.06 -13.59
C PRO A 90 3.78 -1.73 -13.90
N ILE A 91 3.18 -0.65 -13.45
CA ILE A 91 3.71 0.72 -13.60
C ILE A 91 3.59 1.41 -12.25
N GLU A 92 4.69 2.00 -11.78
CA GLU A 92 4.66 2.82 -10.58
C GLU A 92 4.42 4.27 -11.00
N VAL A 93 3.38 4.88 -10.45
CA VAL A 93 3.06 6.29 -10.67
C VAL A 93 3.62 7.08 -9.48
N VAL A 94 4.57 7.95 -9.76
CA VAL A 94 5.25 8.74 -8.72
C VAL A 94 5.03 10.22 -8.98
N LEU A 95 4.38 10.89 -8.05
CA LEU A 95 4.23 12.34 -8.06
C LEU A 95 5.38 12.97 -7.26
N ARG A 96 6.05 13.94 -7.84
CA ARG A 96 7.14 14.65 -7.17
C ARG A 96 6.97 16.15 -7.32
N ASN A 97 7.14 16.87 -6.23
CA ASN A 97 7.20 18.34 -6.25
C ASN A 97 8.65 18.83 -6.36
N VAL A 98 9.58 18.00 -5.90
CA VAL A 98 11.02 18.29 -5.92
C VAL A 98 11.73 17.10 -6.53
N ALA A 99 12.68 17.34 -7.42
CA ALA A 99 13.44 16.27 -8.07
C ALA A 99 14.37 15.61 -7.05
N THR A 100 14.26 14.27 -6.94
CA THR A 100 15.11 13.44 -6.08
C THR A 100 15.03 11.98 -6.51
N GLY A 101 15.86 11.14 -5.93
CA GLY A 101 15.81 9.68 -6.09
C GLY A 101 16.01 9.23 -7.53
N SER A 102 15.20 8.28 -7.97
CA SER A 102 15.34 7.67 -9.29
C SER A 102 15.21 8.66 -10.45
N LEU A 103 14.40 9.71 -10.29
CA LEU A 103 14.28 10.74 -11.30
C LEU A 103 15.64 11.38 -11.62
N CYS A 104 16.40 11.73 -10.58
CA CYS A 104 17.73 12.33 -10.74
C CYS A 104 18.76 11.34 -11.24
N ARG A 105 18.61 10.05 -10.93
CA ARG A 105 19.51 9.01 -11.42
C ARG A 105 19.27 8.65 -12.88
N GLN A 106 18.06 8.79 -13.36
CA GLN A 106 17.64 8.37 -14.71
C GLN A 106 17.52 9.51 -15.70
N THR A 107 17.59 10.76 -15.23
CA THR A 107 17.46 11.96 -16.08
C THR A 107 18.55 12.96 -15.70
N PRO A 108 18.84 13.97 -16.57
CA PRO A 108 19.81 15.03 -16.23
C PRO A 108 19.29 16.07 -15.25
N ILE A 109 18.14 15.86 -14.64
CA ILE A 109 17.56 16.81 -13.69
C ILE A 109 18.31 16.74 -12.36
N SER A 110 18.80 17.88 -11.87
CA SER A 110 19.56 17.96 -10.61
C SER A 110 18.64 17.78 -9.41
N GLN A 111 19.17 17.09 -8.38
CA GLN A 111 18.47 16.92 -7.11
C GLN A 111 18.11 18.29 -6.50
N GLY A 112 16.91 18.43 -5.98
CA GLY A 112 16.43 19.66 -5.37
C GLY A 112 15.73 20.61 -6.35
N THR A 113 15.70 20.29 -7.65
CA THR A 113 14.98 21.10 -8.64
C THR A 113 13.47 21.06 -8.35
N LEU A 114 12.84 22.24 -8.29
CA LEU A 114 11.39 22.32 -8.14
C LEU A 114 10.71 21.90 -9.42
N LEU A 115 9.68 21.05 -9.28
CA LEU A 115 8.87 20.54 -10.39
C LEU A 115 7.49 21.20 -10.33
N ASN A 116 6.96 21.62 -11.47
CA ASN A 116 5.64 22.25 -11.55
C ASN A 116 4.58 21.23 -11.94
#